data_82b05d9991f80c5b121c1c832ee3fe30
#
_entry.id   82b05d9991f80c5b121c1c832ee3fe30
#
_cell.length_a   1.000
_cell.length_b   1.000
_cell.length_c   1.000
_cell.angle_alpha   90.00
_cell.angle_beta   90.00
_cell.angle_gamma   90.00
#
_symmetry.space_group_name_H-M   'P 1'
#
loop_
_entity.id
_entity.type
_entity.pdbx_description
1 polymer ?
#
loop_
_entity_poly.entity_id
_entity_poly.type
_entity_poly.pdbx_seq_one_letter_code
_entity_poly.pdbx_strand_id
1 'polypeptide(L)'
;MLWVPAPQPSPLKCKTSTREAPDTFYKNTALGRSIRQLRQAGADIRVHAACNNRRPLAQVYNRAVSESFAQHLVVFAHDDLQLNDHHLPRRLAQALERYELVGVAGCTQRHPGQPTWFCAQRLGQW
;
A
#
# COMPACT_ATOMS: atom_id res chain seq x y z
N MET A 1 8.37 -37.04 7.41
CA MET A 1 7.62 -35.78 7.57
C MET A 1 7.82 -34.98 6.31
N LEU A 2 6.79 -34.87 5.51
CA LEU A 2 6.82 -34.04 4.29
C LEU A 2 6.61 -32.59 4.71
N TRP A 3 7.64 -31.76 4.57
CA TRP A 3 7.52 -30.33 4.72
C TRP A 3 6.80 -29.78 3.49
N VAL A 4 5.57 -29.30 3.66
CA VAL A 4 4.85 -28.54 2.64
C VAL A 4 5.15 -27.07 2.90
N PRO A 5 5.83 -26.35 1.99
CA PRO A 5 6.04 -24.93 2.16
C PRO A 5 4.67 -24.24 2.24
N ALA A 6 4.52 -23.32 3.19
CA ALA A 6 3.34 -22.48 3.26
C ALA A 6 3.09 -21.84 1.87
N PRO A 7 1.83 -21.75 1.41
CA PRO A 7 1.54 -21.12 0.14
C PRO A 7 2.17 -19.75 0.13
N GLN A 8 2.99 -19.47 -0.89
CA GLN A 8 3.60 -18.15 -1.06
C GLN A 8 2.48 -17.12 -1.15
N PRO A 9 2.55 -16.03 -0.40
CA PRO A 9 1.54 -14.99 -0.53
C PRO A 9 1.50 -14.52 -1.98
N SER A 10 0.29 -14.39 -2.52
CA SER A 10 0.09 -13.82 -3.85
C SER A 10 0.81 -12.48 -3.97
N PRO A 11 1.34 -12.11 -5.16
CA PRO A 11 2.04 -10.86 -5.32
C PRO A 11 1.18 -9.69 -4.84
N LEU A 12 1.78 -8.80 -4.04
CA LEU A 12 1.13 -7.58 -3.58
C LEU A 12 0.91 -6.66 -4.78
N LYS A 13 -0.33 -6.26 -5.03
CA LYS A 13 -0.65 -5.25 -6.05
C LYS A 13 -0.72 -3.87 -5.42
N CYS A 14 0.24 -3.02 -5.72
CA CYS A 14 0.24 -1.62 -5.30
C CYS A 14 -0.39 -0.75 -6.40
N LYS A 15 -1.45 -0.04 -6.06
CA LYS A 15 -2.13 0.92 -6.92
C LYS A 15 -1.80 2.33 -6.46
N THR A 16 -1.40 3.18 -7.38
CA THR A 16 -1.09 4.58 -7.10
C THR A 16 -1.47 5.50 -8.23
N SER A 17 -1.52 6.78 -7.93
CA SER A 17 -1.70 7.85 -8.89
C SER A 17 -0.57 8.86 -8.73
N THR A 18 0.00 9.31 -9.81
CA THR A 18 1.11 10.26 -9.81
C THR A 18 1.05 11.22 -11.00
N ARG A 19 1.63 12.40 -10.84
CA ARG A 19 1.86 13.34 -11.93
C ARG A 19 3.11 13.01 -12.74
N GLU A 20 3.97 12.16 -12.20
CA GLU A 20 5.18 11.70 -12.87
C GLU A 20 4.87 10.88 -14.13
N ALA A 21 5.78 10.91 -15.08
CA ALA A 21 5.75 10.03 -16.23
C ALA A 21 6.17 8.60 -15.84
N PRO A 22 5.83 7.57 -16.64
CA PRO A 22 6.18 6.18 -16.31
C PRO A 22 7.68 5.94 -16.12
N ASP A 23 8.52 6.59 -16.89
CA ASP A 23 9.98 6.49 -16.85
C ASP A 23 10.62 7.18 -15.63
N THR A 24 9.95 8.18 -15.07
CA THR A 24 10.43 8.95 -13.92
C THR A 24 9.84 8.51 -12.58
N PHE A 25 8.76 7.74 -12.58
CA PHE A 25 8.06 7.31 -11.37
C PHE A 25 8.99 6.67 -10.32
N TYR A 26 9.78 5.68 -10.71
CA TYR A 26 10.69 4.98 -9.79
C TYR A 26 11.89 5.80 -9.33
N LYS A 27 12.17 6.91 -9.99
CA LYS A 27 13.26 7.82 -9.66
C LYS A 27 12.79 8.99 -8.81
N ASN A 28 11.67 9.59 -9.16
CA ASN A 28 11.24 10.86 -8.61
C ASN A 28 10.27 10.74 -7.43
N THR A 29 9.49 9.64 -7.33
CA THR A 29 8.55 9.48 -6.23
C THR A 29 9.15 8.72 -5.04
N ALA A 30 8.70 9.02 -3.82
CA ALA A 30 9.10 8.30 -2.61
C ALA A 30 8.63 6.84 -2.68
N LEU A 31 7.39 6.61 -3.12
CA LEU A 31 6.82 5.29 -3.32
C LEU A 31 7.62 4.47 -4.33
N GLY A 32 7.91 5.04 -5.50
CA GLY A 32 8.66 4.35 -6.55
C GLY A 32 10.05 3.94 -6.10
N ARG A 33 10.77 4.82 -5.41
CA ARG A 33 12.09 4.49 -4.85
C ARG A 33 12.03 3.37 -3.82
N SER A 34 11.08 3.43 -2.89
CA SER A 34 10.93 2.40 -1.85
C SER A 34 10.52 1.04 -2.41
N ILE A 35 9.63 1.00 -3.39
CA ILE A 35 9.25 -0.24 -4.07
C ILE A 35 10.44 -0.87 -4.80
N ARG A 36 11.28 -0.07 -5.44
CA ARG A 36 12.49 -0.57 -6.08
C ARG A 36 13.42 -1.23 -5.06
N GLN A 37 13.62 -0.60 -3.89
CA GLN A 37 14.41 -1.17 -2.79
C GLN A 37 13.82 -2.47 -2.26
N LEU A 38 12.51 -2.52 -2.03
CA LEU A 38 11.83 -3.73 -1.56
C LEU A 38 11.93 -4.88 -2.56
N ARG A 39 11.81 -4.61 -3.86
CA ARG A 39 12.01 -5.61 -4.92
C ARG A 39 13.45 -6.14 -4.95
N GLN A 40 14.45 -5.28 -4.76
CA GLN A 40 15.86 -5.69 -4.64
C GLN A 40 16.08 -6.59 -3.42
N ALA A 41 15.32 -6.40 -2.36
CA ALA A 41 15.33 -7.25 -1.16
C ALA A 41 14.44 -8.52 -1.29
N GLY A 42 13.88 -8.80 -2.47
CA GLY A 42 13.12 -10.01 -2.77
C GLY A 42 11.60 -9.89 -2.59
N ALA A 43 11.05 -8.71 -2.35
CA ALA A 43 9.61 -8.55 -2.24
C ALA A 43 8.91 -8.62 -3.62
N ASP A 44 7.86 -9.45 -3.74
CA ASP A 44 7.04 -9.51 -4.95
C ASP A 44 5.92 -8.47 -4.87
N ILE A 45 6.21 -7.28 -5.39
CA ILE A 45 5.28 -6.15 -5.45
C ILE A 45 5.07 -5.75 -6.91
N ARG A 46 3.83 -5.84 -7.39
CA ARG A 46 3.42 -5.36 -8.70
C ARG A 46 2.80 -3.98 -8.59
N VAL A 47 3.27 -3.04 -9.39
CA VAL A 47 2.81 -1.66 -9.37
C VAL A 47 1.96 -1.36 -10.59
N HIS A 48 0.82 -0.73 -10.33
CA HIS A 48 -0.03 -0.13 -11.35
C HIS A 48 -0.14 1.36 -11.03
N ALA A 49 0.72 2.15 -11.63
CA ALA A 49 0.73 3.59 -11.47
C ALA A 49 -0.08 4.26 -12.58
N ALA A 50 -1.06 5.06 -12.20
CA ALA A 50 -1.70 5.99 -13.12
C ALA A 50 -0.78 7.21 -13.27
N CYS A 51 0.14 7.14 -14.22
CA CYS A 51 1.11 8.19 -14.51
C CYS A 51 0.50 9.35 -15.28
N ASN A 52 1.15 10.51 -15.25
CA ASN A 52 0.66 11.75 -15.88
C ASN A 52 -0.79 12.07 -15.50
N ASN A 53 -1.22 11.63 -14.32
CA ASN A 53 -2.62 11.71 -13.93
C ASN A 53 -3.03 13.13 -13.58
N ARG A 54 -4.14 13.56 -14.17
CA ARG A 54 -4.82 14.84 -13.86
C ARG A 54 -6.26 14.63 -13.38
N ARG A 55 -6.69 13.38 -13.23
CA ARG A 55 -8.04 13.05 -12.76
C ARG A 55 -8.08 13.02 -11.25
N PRO A 56 -9.25 13.25 -10.62
CA PRO A 56 -9.43 13.06 -9.20
C PRO A 56 -9.02 11.67 -8.72
N LEU A 57 -8.37 11.58 -7.57
CA LEU A 57 -7.86 10.33 -7.00
C LEU A 57 -8.94 9.26 -6.85
N ALA A 58 -10.14 9.66 -6.42
CA ALA A 58 -11.27 8.75 -6.28
C ALA A 58 -11.64 8.05 -7.59
N GLN A 59 -11.60 8.75 -8.72
CA GLN A 59 -11.87 8.13 -10.02
C GLN A 59 -10.83 7.09 -10.40
N VAL A 60 -9.54 7.40 -10.15
CA VAL A 60 -8.43 6.47 -10.42
C VAL A 60 -8.55 5.22 -9.57
N TYR A 61 -8.82 5.38 -8.27
CA TYR A 61 -8.92 4.28 -7.35
C TYR A 61 -10.17 3.43 -7.56
N ASN A 62 -11.32 4.05 -7.82
CA ASN A 62 -12.55 3.30 -8.13
C ASN A 62 -12.40 2.43 -9.39
N ARG A 63 -11.73 2.93 -10.40
CA ARG A 63 -11.40 2.12 -11.58
C ARG A 63 -10.49 0.95 -11.23
N ALA A 64 -9.48 1.18 -10.41
CA ALA A 64 -8.58 0.13 -9.96
C ALA A 64 -9.31 -0.91 -9.09
N VAL A 65 -10.33 -0.50 -8.33
CA VAL A 65 -11.20 -1.40 -7.56
C VAL A 65 -11.95 -2.35 -8.49
N SER A 66 -12.58 -1.87 -9.55
CA SER A 66 -13.37 -2.69 -10.47
C SER A 66 -12.54 -3.72 -11.27
N GLU A 67 -11.25 -3.45 -11.47
CA GLU A 67 -10.37 -4.27 -12.32
C GLU A 67 -9.64 -5.40 -11.57
N SER A 68 -9.71 -5.49 -10.23
CA SER A 68 -8.65 -6.20 -9.47
C SER A 68 -9.09 -7.33 -8.54
N PHE A 69 -10.38 -7.68 -8.39
CA PHE A 69 -10.83 -8.03 -7.05
C PHE A 69 -10.99 -9.47 -6.60
N ALA A 70 -10.80 -10.49 -7.33
CA ALA A 70 -11.16 -11.79 -6.76
C ALA A 70 -10.07 -12.50 -5.92
N GLN A 71 -8.80 -12.19 -6.08
CA GLN A 71 -7.74 -13.05 -5.50
C GLN A 71 -6.42 -12.36 -5.10
N HIS A 72 -6.37 -11.03 -4.96
CA HIS A 72 -5.09 -10.37 -4.71
C HIS A 72 -5.17 -9.38 -3.56
N LEU A 73 -4.09 -9.29 -2.78
CA LEU A 73 -3.88 -8.18 -1.87
C LEU A 73 -3.65 -6.90 -2.66
N VAL A 74 -4.51 -5.92 -2.47
CA VAL A 74 -4.41 -4.62 -3.13
C VAL A 74 -4.10 -3.55 -2.10
N VAL A 75 -3.05 -2.78 -2.34
CA VAL A 75 -2.66 -1.62 -1.54
C VAL A 75 -2.85 -0.37 -2.38
N PHE A 76 -3.60 0.58 -1.86
CA PHE A 76 -3.66 1.93 -2.39
C PHE A 76 -2.66 2.80 -1.63
N ALA A 77 -1.71 3.37 -2.33
CA ALA A 77 -0.65 4.19 -1.74
C ALA A 77 -0.48 5.50 -2.50
N HIS A 78 -0.30 6.60 -1.77
CA HIS A 78 0.11 7.87 -2.37
C HIS A 78 1.56 7.79 -2.87
N ASP A 79 1.90 8.55 -3.88
CA ASP A 79 3.23 8.53 -4.49
C ASP A 79 4.33 9.18 -3.62
N ASP A 80 3.95 9.97 -2.63
CA ASP A 80 4.82 10.55 -1.61
C ASP A 80 5.05 9.65 -0.39
N LEU A 81 4.36 8.50 -0.32
CA LEU A 81 4.53 7.52 0.75
C LEU A 81 5.77 6.66 0.52
N GLN A 82 6.52 6.41 1.58
CA GLN A 82 7.66 5.49 1.57
C GLN A 82 7.30 4.17 2.27
N LEU A 83 7.46 3.06 1.56
CA LEU A 83 7.27 1.71 2.11
C LEU A 83 8.63 1.18 2.59
N ASN A 84 8.76 0.97 3.90
CA ASN A 84 10.03 0.55 4.51
C ASN A 84 10.00 -0.88 5.06
N ASP A 85 8.83 -1.55 5.04
CA ASP A 85 8.68 -2.87 5.64
C ASP A 85 8.88 -3.98 4.60
N HIS A 86 9.97 -4.72 4.72
CA HIS A 86 10.27 -5.89 3.88
C HIS A 86 9.26 -7.04 4.07
N HIS A 87 8.55 -7.05 5.19
CA HIS A 87 7.53 -8.06 5.50
C HIS A 87 6.11 -7.58 5.23
N LEU A 88 5.95 -6.42 4.59
CA LEU A 88 4.65 -5.82 4.32
C LEU A 88 3.63 -6.80 3.70
N PRO A 89 3.95 -7.59 2.65
CA PRO A 89 2.98 -8.50 2.07
C PRO A 89 2.46 -9.53 3.08
N ARG A 90 3.34 -10.08 3.91
CA ARG A 90 2.97 -11.06 4.94
C ARG A 90 2.14 -10.44 6.05
N ARG A 91 2.51 -9.26 6.52
CA ARG A 91 1.77 -8.55 7.57
C ARG A 91 0.37 -8.15 7.12
N LEU A 92 0.23 -7.70 5.88
CA LEU A 92 -1.07 -7.40 5.30
C LEU A 92 -1.93 -8.66 5.15
N ALA A 93 -1.37 -9.76 4.67
CA ALA A 93 -2.08 -11.03 4.59
C ALA A 93 -2.61 -11.46 5.96
N GLN A 94 -1.79 -11.40 7.01
CA GLN A 94 -2.20 -11.73 8.38
C GLN A 94 -3.30 -10.80 8.92
N ALA A 95 -3.20 -9.50 8.64
CA ALA A 95 -4.22 -8.54 9.07
C ALA A 95 -5.56 -8.78 8.36
N LEU A 96 -5.54 -9.12 7.08
CA LEU A 96 -6.74 -9.39 6.28
C LEU A 96 -7.39 -10.75 6.58
N GLU A 97 -6.77 -11.63 7.36
CA GLU A 97 -7.45 -12.79 7.96
C GLU A 97 -8.54 -12.37 8.97
N ARG A 98 -8.39 -11.18 9.55
CA ARG A 98 -9.30 -10.65 10.59
C ARG A 98 -10.12 -9.46 10.12
N TYR A 99 -9.64 -8.70 9.18
CA TYR A 99 -10.23 -7.44 8.74
C TYR A 99 -10.36 -7.41 7.22
N GLU A 100 -11.48 -6.95 6.71
CA GLU A 100 -11.70 -6.79 5.26
C GLU A 100 -10.95 -5.58 4.70
N LEU A 101 -10.66 -4.58 5.54
CA LEU A 101 -9.96 -3.35 5.19
C LEU A 101 -8.97 -2.97 6.30
N VAL A 102 -7.75 -2.65 5.90
CA VAL A 102 -6.67 -2.26 6.80
C VAL A 102 -6.09 -0.91 6.38
N GLY A 103 -6.02 0.03 7.31
CA GLY A 103 -5.33 1.29 7.15
C GLY A 103 -4.05 1.34 8.00
N VAL A 104 -3.07 2.12 7.59
CA VAL A 104 -1.79 2.26 8.31
C VAL A 104 -1.76 3.45 9.26
N ALA A 105 -2.79 4.26 9.26
CA ALA A 105 -2.92 5.43 10.13
C ALA A 105 -4.31 5.51 10.72
N GLY A 106 -4.40 5.82 11.99
CA GLY A 106 -5.66 5.93 12.70
C GLY A 106 -5.48 6.40 14.13
N CYS A 107 -6.59 6.61 14.80
CA CYS A 107 -6.65 7.07 16.18
C CYS A 107 -7.71 6.29 16.92
N THR A 108 -7.39 5.80 18.12
CA THR A 108 -8.36 5.04 18.96
C THR A 108 -9.36 5.94 19.67
N GLN A 109 -9.06 7.23 19.80
CA GLN A 109 -9.91 8.23 20.42
C GLN A 109 -9.97 9.48 19.57
N ARG A 110 -11.17 9.99 19.34
CA ARG A 110 -11.38 11.24 18.63
C ARG A 110 -11.64 12.37 19.62
N HIS A 111 -10.90 13.46 19.48
CA HIS A 111 -11.08 14.66 20.27
C HIS A 111 -11.88 15.73 19.49
N PRO A 112 -12.74 16.51 20.16
CA PRO A 112 -13.38 17.66 19.53
C PRO A 112 -12.35 18.61 18.92
N GLY A 113 -12.58 19.04 17.68
CA GLY A 113 -11.66 19.93 16.97
C GLY A 113 -10.42 19.26 16.35
N GLN A 114 -10.29 17.94 16.44
CA GLN A 114 -9.20 17.21 15.80
C GLN A 114 -9.35 17.25 14.27
N PRO A 115 -8.41 17.89 13.52
CA PRO A 115 -8.58 18.10 12.09
C PRO A 115 -8.31 16.86 11.24
N THR A 116 -7.56 15.89 11.79
CA THR A 116 -7.12 14.70 11.07
C THR A 116 -7.08 13.48 11.97
N TRP A 117 -6.51 12.37 11.51
CA TRP A 117 -6.23 11.16 12.29
C TRP A 117 -5.16 11.36 13.38
N PHE A 118 -4.45 12.47 13.37
CA PHE A 118 -3.42 12.78 14.36
C PHE A 118 -4.06 13.10 15.70
N CYS A 119 -3.71 12.36 16.75
CA CYS A 119 -4.04 12.66 18.12
C CYS A 119 -2.78 12.95 18.95
N ALA A 120 -2.91 13.83 19.93
CA ALA A 120 -1.81 14.26 20.80
C ALA A 120 -1.24 13.13 21.70
N GLN A 121 -1.92 12.01 21.80
CA GLN A 121 -1.41 10.82 22.46
C GLN A 121 -0.47 10.09 21.51
N ARG A 122 0.71 9.74 22.03
CA ARG A 122 1.76 9.01 21.33
C ARG A 122 1.15 7.98 20.39
N LEU A 123 1.53 8.04 19.13
CA LEU A 123 1.32 6.94 18.18
C LEU A 123 1.73 5.68 18.91
N GLY A 124 0.75 4.82 19.17
CA GLY A 124 0.92 3.67 20.04
C GLY A 124 2.12 2.84 19.62
N GLN A 125 2.84 2.37 20.58
CA GLN A 125 3.80 1.29 20.37
C GLN A 125 3.01 0.09 19.84
N TRP A 126 3.30 -0.28 18.60
CA TRP A 126 2.79 -1.48 17.95
C TRP A 126 3.63 -2.70 18.31
#